data_69b890b870220cf7a88a7e540436c961
#
_entry.id   69b890b870220cf7a88a7e540436c961
#
_cell.length_a   1.000
_cell.length_b   1.000
_cell.length_c   1.000
_cell.angle_alpha   90.00
_cell.angle_beta   90.00
_cell.angle_gamma   90.00
#
_symmetry.space_group_name_H-M   'P 1'
#
loop_
_entity.id
_entity.type
_entity.pdbx_description
1 polymer ?
#
loop_
_entity_poly.entity_id
_entity_poly.type
_entity_poly.pdbx_seq_one_letter_code
_entity_poly.pdbx_strand_id
1 'polypeptide(L)'
;MKRVLLVVLAGVGLSGPASAQWLGMPVWNSPKGGTGITISGDYGKPNADWGKGNAFGARGTLGLGSLSATLGFASWNPSGTLPTAKSVGGDATFRVIGGSLLPININLLVGGARATATGVPGTTTIVAGGGASLTLPTPGVSLEPYVSLANRWHSASGSTNSNFGWTIGANLGFGGVMGAHIAYDSESLGSGSTGGILGVGLHLSLKVPLGM
;
A
#
# COMPACT_ATOMS: atom_id res chain seq x y z
N MET A 1 -23.49 -18.68 24.44
CA MET A 1 -22.88 -19.36 23.27
C MET A 1 -22.96 -18.55 21.97
N LYS A 2 -24.08 -17.92 21.58
CA LYS A 2 -24.19 -17.13 20.35
C LYS A 2 -23.22 -15.90 20.28
N ARG A 3 -22.95 -15.26 21.43
CA ARG A 3 -22.03 -14.10 21.51
C ARG A 3 -20.56 -14.49 21.35
N VAL A 4 -20.16 -15.68 21.80
CA VAL A 4 -18.78 -16.19 21.63
C VAL A 4 -18.54 -16.59 20.18
N LEU A 5 -19.56 -17.14 19.50
CA LEU A 5 -19.48 -17.49 18.08
C LEU A 5 -19.37 -16.23 17.20
N LEU A 6 -20.06 -15.15 17.58
CA LEU A 6 -20.01 -13.85 16.85
C LEU A 6 -18.65 -13.17 17.02
N VAL A 7 -18.02 -13.27 18.19
CA VAL A 7 -16.66 -12.75 18.43
C VAL A 7 -15.62 -13.57 17.67
N VAL A 8 -15.80 -14.90 17.58
CA VAL A 8 -14.92 -15.77 16.78
C VAL A 8 -15.08 -15.50 15.28
N LEU A 9 -16.33 -15.32 14.80
CA LEU A 9 -16.60 -14.97 13.41
C LEU A 9 -16.13 -13.55 13.05
N ALA A 10 -16.27 -12.58 13.97
CA ALA A 10 -15.71 -11.24 13.79
C ALA A 10 -14.17 -11.26 13.85
N GLY A 11 -13.59 -12.07 14.73
CA GLY A 11 -12.14 -12.28 14.80
C GLY A 11 -11.57 -12.94 13.55
N VAL A 12 -12.28 -13.91 12.96
CA VAL A 12 -11.91 -14.54 11.69
C VAL A 12 -12.11 -13.58 10.50
N GLY A 13 -13.14 -12.71 10.55
CA GLY A 13 -13.40 -11.72 9.48
C GLY A 13 -12.40 -10.57 9.44
N LEU A 14 -11.75 -10.24 10.57
CA LEU A 14 -10.72 -9.19 10.66
C LEU A 14 -9.30 -9.74 10.87
N SER A 15 -9.16 -11.04 11.10
CA SER A 15 -7.89 -11.77 10.89
C SER A 15 -7.65 -12.05 9.41
N GLY A 16 -8.55 -11.62 8.55
CA GLY A 16 -8.29 -11.48 7.13
C GLY A 16 -7.06 -10.59 6.93
N PRO A 17 -6.25 -10.89 5.96
CA PRO A 17 -5.02 -10.20 5.70
C PRO A 17 -5.28 -8.70 5.51
N ALA A 18 -4.71 -7.89 6.37
CA ALA A 18 -4.63 -6.46 6.14
C ALA A 18 -3.64 -6.21 5.00
N SER A 19 -4.05 -5.50 3.96
CA SER A 19 -3.13 -5.20 2.86
C SER A 19 -1.88 -4.45 3.35
N ALA A 20 -0.84 -4.64 2.62
CA ALA A 20 0.55 -4.58 3.01
C ALA A 20 1.06 -3.31 3.70
N GLN A 21 0.60 -2.15 3.35
CA GLN A 21 1.08 -0.89 3.93
C GLN A 21 0.00 -0.26 4.80
N TRP A 22 -1.21 -0.13 4.28
CA TRP A 22 -2.35 0.45 5.00
C TRP A 22 -3.61 -0.33 4.67
N LEU A 23 -4.42 -0.56 5.69
CA LEU A 23 -5.64 -1.35 5.58
C LEU A 23 -6.61 -0.78 4.54
N GLY A 24 -7.06 -1.62 3.62
CA GLY A 24 -7.98 -1.25 2.54
C GLY A 24 -7.32 -0.50 1.38
N MET A 25 -5.99 -0.35 1.37
CA MET A 25 -5.21 0.29 0.32
C MET A 25 -4.34 -0.71 -0.43
N PRO A 26 -4.08 -0.51 -1.74
CA PRO A 26 -3.07 -1.27 -2.44
C PRO A 26 -1.66 -0.94 -1.94
N VAL A 27 -0.69 -1.76 -2.32
CA VAL A 27 0.72 -1.44 -2.14
C VAL A 27 1.12 -0.38 -3.15
N TRP A 28 1.27 0.84 -2.67
CA TRP A 28 1.78 1.93 -3.49
C TRP A 28 3.29 1.79 -3.66
N ASN A 29 3.77 1.83 -4.88
CA ASN A 29 5.20 1.76 -5.16
C ASN A 29 5.59 2.73 -6.29
N SER A 30 6.82 3.20 -6.23
CA SER A 30 7.50 3.93 -7.30
C SER A 30 8.94 3.46 -7.38
N PRO A 31 9.22 2.37 -8.12
CA PRO A 31 10.57 1.81 -8.25
C PRO A 31 11.61 2.80 -8.76
N LYS A 32 11.21 3.79 -9.52
CA LYS A 32 12.07 4.87 -9.97
C LYS A 32 12.63 5.71 -8.81
N GLY A 33 11.93 5.75 -7.66
CA GLY A 33 12.30 6.61 -6.55
C GLY A 33 12.18 8.11 -6.91
N GLY A 34 12.85 8.95 -6.15
CA GLY A 34 12.82 10.39 -6.36
C GLY A 34 13.56 11.15 -5.27
N THR A 35 13.62 12.47 -5.43
CA THR A 35 14.22 13.38 -4.42
C THR A 35 13.19 14.44 -4.05
N GLY A 36 13.00 14.65 -2.73
CA GLY A 36 12.07 15.63 -2.19
C GLY A 36 10.98 15.02 -1.33
N ILE A 37 9.93 15.76 -1.08
CA ILE A 37 8.79 15.36 -0.27
C ILE A 37 7.58 15.24 -1.17
N THR A 38 6.86 14.12 -1.07
CA THR A 38 5.58 13.90 -1.75
C THR A 38 4.49 13.67 -0.72
N ILE A 39 3.38 14.37 -0.85
CA ILE A 39 2.19 14.19 -0.03
C ILE A 39 1.10 13.63 -0.93
N SER A 40 0.45 12.55 -0.52
CA SER A 40 -0.59 11.86 -1.28
C SER A 40 -1.87 11.72 -0.48
N GLY A 41 -3.01 11.82 -1.17
CA GLY A 41 -4.31 11.43 -0.69
C GLY A 41 -4.84 10.27 -1.54
N ASP A 42 -5.30 9.22 -0.89
CA ASP A 42 -5.58 7.92 -1.49
C ASP A 42 -7.01 7.46 -1.20
N TYR A 43 -7.61 6.80 -2.17
CA TYR A 43 -8.88 6.08 -2.05
C TYR A 43 -8.68 4.62 -2.45
N GLY A 44 -9.23 3.71 -1.67
CA GLY A 44 -9.18 2.27 -1.91
C GLY A 44 -10.58 1.63 -1.93
N LYS A 45 -10.76 0.66 -2.81
CA LYS A 45 -11.99 -0.14 -2.95
C LYS A 45 -11.68 -1.62 -2.85
N PRO A 46 -11.74 -2.20 -1.64
CA PRO A 46 -11.62 -3.64 -1.44
C PRO A 46 -12.75 -4.43 -2.08
N ASN A 47 -12.44 -5.65 -2.54
CA ASN A 47 -13.42 -6.61 -3.07
C ASN A 47 -14.21 -7.32 -1.96
N ALA A 48 -15.04 -8.31 -2.34
CA ALA A 48 -15.87 -9.07 -1.41
C ALA A 48 -15.06 -9.88 -0.39
N ASP A 49 -13.96 -10.48 -0.83
CA ASP A 49 -13.10 -11.32 0.02
C ASP A 49 -12.37 -10.50 1.08
N TRP A 50 -12.19 -9.21 0.83
CA TRP A 50 -11.71 -8.21 1.78
C TRP A 50 -12.81 -7.56 2.64
N GLY A 51 -14.10 -7.98 2.50
CA GLY A 51 -15.21 -7.38 3.23
C GLY A 51 -15.79 -6.12 2.61
N LYS A 52 -15.42 -5.80 1.36
CA LYS A 52 -15.92 -4.64 0.60
C LYS A 52 -15.69 -3.30 1.33
N GLY A 53 -16.47 -2.28 0.95
CA GLY A 53 -16.45 -0.97 1.58
C GLY A 53 -15.53 0.01 0.86
N ASN A 54 -15.14 1.05 1.58
CA ASN A 54 -14.30 2.13 1.06
C ASN A 54 -13.19 2.44 2.06
N ALA A 55 -12.02 2.75 1.56
CA ALA A 55 -10.91 3.19 2.38
C ALA A 55 -10.40 4.56 1.89
N PHE A 56 -10.00 5.41 2.83
CA PHE A 56 -9.37 6.70 2.59
C PHE A 56 -8.09 6.77 3.36
N GLY A 57 -7.05 7.31 2.74
CA GLY A 57 -5.74 7.43 3.37
C GLY A 57 -5.00 8.69 2.95
N ALA A 58 -3.96 8.99 3.69
CA ALA A 58 -2.97 9.99 3.33
C ALA A 58 -1.58 9.49 3.73
N ARG A 59 -0.58 9.88 2.95
CA ARG A 59 0.81 9.49 3.17
C ARG A 59 1.77 10.59 2.77
N GLY A 60 2.89 10.63 3.48
CA GLY A 60 4.03 11.47 3.15
C GLY A 60 5.23 10.61 2.82
N THR A 61 5.87 10.87 1.70
CA THR A 61 7.09 10.18 1.24
C THR A 61 8.26 11.15 1.19
N LEU A 62 9.36 10.79 1.82
CA LEU A 62 10.65 11.46 1.70
C LEU A 62 11.53 10.65 0.74
N GLY A 63 11.90 11.24 -0.37
CA GLY A 63 12.83 10.66 -1.35
C GLY A 63 14.23 11.22 -1.23
N LEU A 64 15.22 10.36 -1.19
CA LEU A 64 16.65 10.66 -1.11
C LEU A 64 17.41 10.05 -2.31
N GLY A 65 16.82 10.14 -3.50
CA GLY A 65 17.36 9.57 -4.72
C GLY A 65 17.03 8.08 -4.88
N SER A 66 17.91 7.20 -4.47
CA SER A 66 17.67 5.73 -4.51
C SER A 66 16.92 5.20 -3.29
N LEU A 67 16.93 5.92 -2.17
CA LEU A 67 16.23 5.57 -0.96
C LEU A 67 14.96 6.42 -0.82
N SER A 68 13.85 5.82 -0.42
CA SER A 68 12.64 6.55 -0.02
C SER A 68 12.08 5.97 1.27
N ALA A 69 11.46 6.83 2.07
CA ALA A 69 10.73 6.44 3.27
C ALA A 69 9.34 7.07 3.23
N THR A 70 8.31 6.27 3.52
CA THR A 70 6.91 6.70 3.51
C THR A 70 6.30 6.46 4.88
N LEU A 71 5.52 7.41 5.36
CA LEU A 71 4.65 7.25 6.52
C LEU A 71 3.23 7.64 6.11
N GLY A 72 2.23 6.98 6.69
CA GLY A 72 0.85 7.28 6.36
C GLY A 72 -0.15 6.63 7.28
N PHE A 73 -1.40 6.96 7.02
CA PHE A 73 -2.55 6.38 7.70
C PHE A 73 -3.67 6.09 6.71
N ALA A 74 -4.55 5.16 7.07
CA ALA A 74 -5.79 4.91 6.35
C ALA A 74 -6.93 4.61 7.31
N SER A 75 -8.14 4.88 6.86
CA SER A 75 -9.39 4.52 7.50
C SER A 75 -10.22 3.71 6.51
N TRP A 76 -10.53 2.48 6.85
CA TRP A 76 -11.36 1.59 6.06
C TRP A 76 -12.72 1.42 6.72
N ASN A 77 -13.76 1.67 5.95
CA ASN A 77 -15.14 1.46 6.34
C ASN A 77 -15.69 0.24 5.57
N PRO A 78 -15.65 -0.96 6.18
CA PRO A 78 -16.15 -2.18 5.54
C PRO A 78 -17.66 -2.13 5.35
N SER A 79 -18.17 -2.90 4.40
CA SER A 79 -19.62 -3.05 4.21
C SER A 79 -20.20 -3.96 5.29
N GLY A 80 -21.45 -3.69 5.70
CA GLY A 80 -22.16 -4.49 6.70
C GLY A 80 -22.01 -3.94 8.13
N THR A 81 -21.89 -4.83 9.11
CA THR A 81 -21.90 -4.50 10.55
C THR A 81 -20.50 -4.42 11.16
N LEU A 82 -19.45 -4.57 10.37
CA LEU A 82 -18.08 -4.49 10.86
C LEU A 82 -17.72 -3.05 11.24
N PRO A 83 -16.98 -2.84 12.33
CA PRO A 83 -16.56 -1.51 12.74
C PRO A 83 -15.53 -0.94 11.75
N THR A 84 -15.53 0.39 11.62
CA THR A 84 -14.49 1.11 10.89
C THR A 84 -13.12 0.79 11.50
N ALA A 85 -12.19 0.41 10.66
CA ALA A 85 -10.82 0.14 11.06
C ALA A 85 -9.90 1.28 10.62
N LYS A 86 -8.90 1.59 11.45
CA LYS A 86 -7.87 2.58 11.20
C LYS A 86 -6.52 1.92 11.19
N SER A 87 -5.64 2.36 10.31
CA SER A 87 -4.27 1.87 10.26
C SER A 87 -3.27 3.01 10.16
N VAL A 88 -2.10 2.81 10.77
CA VAL A 88 -0.94 3.67 10.64
C VAL A 88 0.25 2.78 10.31
N GLY A 89 1.13 3.27 9.47
CA GLY A 89 2.28 2.48 9.03
C GLY A 89 3.25 3.28 8.20
N GLY A 90 4.23 2.57 7.67
CA GLY A 90 5.23 3.13 6.78
C GLY A 90 6.01 2.06 6.06
N ASP A 91 6.79 2.51 5.10
CA ASP A 91 7.70 1.68 4.33
C ASP A 91 9.00 2.41 4.00
N ALA A 92 9.98 1.62 3.63
CA ALA A 92 11.20 2.08 3.01
C ALA A 92 11.41 1.32 1.70
N THR A 93 11.85 2.03 0.67
CA THR A 93 12.20 1.44 -0.61
C THR A 93 13.62 1.80 -1.00
N PHE A 94 14.32 0.87 -1.62
CA PHE A 94 15.68 1.08 -2.12
C PHE A 94 15.77 0.66 -3.58
N ARG A 95 16.03 1.61 -4.48
CA ARG A 95 16.25 1.34 -5.90
C ARG A 95 17.62 0.69 -6.10
N VAL A 96 17.61 -0.55 -6.60
CA VAL A 96 18.82 -1.33 -6.90
C VAL A 96 19.25 -1.21 -8.36
N ILE A 97 18.30 -1.01 -9.28
CA ILE A 97 18.56 -0.79 -10.71
C ILE A 97 17.74 0.42 -11.16
N GLY A 98 18.29 1.22 -12.03
CA GLY A 98 17.64 2.39 -12.63
C GLY A 98 18.44 3.67 -12.42
N GLY A 99 17.85 4.76 -12.86
CA GLY A 99 18.44 6.10 -12.84
C GLY A 99 18.04 6.90 -14.07
N SER A 100 18.70 8.02 -14.30
CA SER A 100 18.37 8.92 -15.42
C SER A 100 18.67 8.33 -16.82
N LEU A 101 19.54 7.33 -16.89
CA LEU A 101 19.97 6.72 -18.15
C LEU A 101 19.19 5.45 -18.52
N LEU A 102 18.48 4.84 -17.58
CA LEU A 102 17.75 3.60 -17.80
C LEU A 102 16.25 3.84 -17.63
N PRO A 103 15.42 3.46 -18.62
CA PRO A 103 13.97 3.55 -18.48
C PRO A 103 13.39 2.55 -17.48
N ILE A 104 14.13 1.45 -17.21
CA ILE A 104 13.72 0.40 -16.29
C ILE A 104 14.27 0.70 -14.90
N ASN A 105 13.42 0.56 -13.89
CA ASN A 105 13.83 0.69 -12.49
C ASN A 105 13.38 -0.55 -11.71
N ILE A 106 14.22 -1.00 -10.79
CA ILE A 106 13.92 -2.11 -9.86
C ILE A 106 14.25 -1.64 -8.46
N ASN A 107 13.33 -1.86 -7.52
CA ASN A 107 13.53 -1.57 -6.11
C ASN A 107 13.23 -2.76 -5.20
N LEU A 108 13.77 -2.71 -4.00
CA LEU A 108 13.35 -3.48 -2.85
C LEU A 108 12.41 -2.63 -2.00
N LEU A 109 11.48 -3.28 -1.31
CA LEU A 109 10.49 -2.66 -0.43
C LEU A 109 10.40 -3.45 0.86
N VAL A 110 10.41 -2.74 1.98
CA VAL A 110 10.09 -3.28 3.30
C VAL A 110 9.21 -2.28 4.05
N GLY A 111 8.21 -2.77 4.75
CA GLY A 111 7.30 -1.88 5.47
C GLY A 111 6.51 -2.61 6.54
N GLY A 112 5.71 -1.85 7.25
CA GLY A 112 4.79 -2.39 8.24
C GLY A 112 3.71 -1.41 8.62
N ALA A 113 2.60 -1.96 9.08
CA ALA A 113 1.46 -1.17 9.55
C ALA A 113 0.78 -1.86 10.75
N ARG A 114 0.12 -1.05 11.55
CA ARG A 114 -0.78 -1.53 12.60
C ARG A 114 -2.20 -1.03 12.32
N ALA A 115 -3.13 -1.97 12.28
CA ALA A 115 -4.55 -1.71 12.14
C ALA A 115 -5.28 -1.98 13.45
N THR A 116 -6.29 -1.15 13.74
CA THR A 116 -7.14 -1.27 14.93
C THR A 116 -8.58 -0.96 14.57
N ALA A 117 -9.52 -1.66 15.22
CA ALA A 117 -10.94 -1.38 15.14
C ALA A 117 -11.58 -1.62 16.50
N THR A 118 -12.69 -0.95 16.81
CA THR A 118 -13.37 -1.07 18.09
C THR A 118 -13.90 -2.49 18.31
N GLY A 119 -13.53 -3.10 19.45
CA GLY A 119 -13.98 -4.44 19.81
C GLY A 119 -13.30 -5.58 19.06
N VAL A 120 -12.23 -5.29 18.31
CA VAL A 120 -11.49 -6.30 17.54
C VAL A 120 -10.01 -6.22 17.88
N PRO A 121 -9.31 -7.37 18.03
CA PRO A 121 -7.88 -7.39 18.23
C PRO A 121 -7.14 -6.65 17.10
N GLY A 122 -6.16 -5.83 17.46
CA GLY A 122 -5.35 -5.12 16.48
C GLY A 122 -4.48 -6.07 15.66
N THR A 123 -4.32 -5.77 14.38
CA THR A 123 -3.47 -6.54 13.46
C THR A 123 -2.21 -5.75 13.13
N THR A 124 -1.06 -6.40 13.23
CA THR A 124 0.22 -5.88 12.73
C THR A 124 0.57 -6.60 11.44
N THR A 125 0.91 -5.83 10.42
CA THR A 125 1.35 -6.35 9.13
C THR A 125 2.78 -5.94 8.88
N ILE A 126 3.60 -6.88 8.42
CA ILE A 126 4.94 -6.62 7.88
C ILE A 126 4.89 -7.01 6.40
N VAL A 127 5.56 -6.25 5.56
CA VAL A 127 5.70 -6.51 4.13
C VAL A 127 7.16 -6.47 3.73
N ALA A 128 7.57 -7.41 2.89
CA ALA A 128 8.87 -7.37 2.23
C ALA A 128 8.73 -7.88 0.80
N GLY A 129 9.36 -7.16 -0.12
CA GLY A 129 9.24 -7.48 -1.54
C GLY A 129 10.07 -6.57 -2.41
N GLY A 130 9.60 -6.38 -3.62
CA GLY A 130 10.23 -5.48 -4.58
C GLY A 130 9.32 -5.20 -5.75
N GLY A 131 9.73 -4.27 -6.58
CA GLY A 131 8.98 -3.89 -7.76
C GLY A 131 9.87 -3.54 -8.94
N ALA A 132 9.27 -3.54 -10.11
CA ALA A 132 9.86 -3.06 -11.34
C ALA A 132 8.95 -2.03 -11.99
N SER A 133 9.52 -1.01 -12.59
CA SER A 133 8.79 0.01 -13.34
C SER A 133 9.49 0.39 -14.62
N LEU A 134 8.71 0.98 -15.52
CA LEU A 134 9.19 1.60 -16.73
C LEU A 134 8.93 3.12 -16.65
N THR A 135 9.94 3.94 -16.82
CA THR A 135 9.75 5.40 -16.90
C THR A 135 9.57 5.81 -18.34
N LEU A 136 8.39 6.32 -18.69
CA LEU A 136 8.06 6.82 -20.02
C LEU A 136 8.03 8.36 -19.96
N PRO A 137 9.13 9.03 -20.29
CA PRO A 137 9.15 10.49 -20.31
C PRO A 137 8.43 11.00 -21.55
N THR A 138 7.40 11.83 -21.33
CA THR A 138 6.75 12.61 -22.36
C THR A 138 6.82 14.09 -21.98
N PRO A 139 6.82 15.02 -22.94
CA PRO A 139 6.87 16.44 -22.62
C PRO A 139 5.72 16.86 -21.67
N GLY A 140 6.07 17.38 -20.49
CA GLY A 140 5.12 17.85 -19.49
C GLY A 140 4.38 16.78 -18.66
N VAL A 141 4.45 15.50 -19.06
CA VAL A 141 3.81 14.38 -18.38
C VAL A 141 4.83 13.25 -18.21
N SER A 142 4.86 12.61 -17.06
CA SER A 142 5.61 11.37 -16.86
C SER A 142 4.67 10.22 -16.50
N LEU A 143 4.88 9.08 -17.12
CA LEU A 143 4.14 7.85 -16.83
C LEU A 143 5.13 6.79 -16.33
N GLU A 144 4.81 6.20 -15.19
CA GLU A 144 5.57 5.11 -14.59
C GLU A 144 4.62 3.92 -14.30
N PRO A 145 4.34 3.03 -15.28
CA PRO A 145 3.72 1.75 -14.97
C PRO A 145 4.68 0.90 -14.14
N TYR A 146 4.12 0.16 -13.18
CA TYR A 146 4.90 -0.71 -12.29
C TYR A 146 4.18 -2.01 -11.96
N VAL A 147 4.97 -2.99 -11.55
CA VAL A 147 4.52 -4.22 -10.91
C VAL A 147 5.32 -4.42 -9.63
N SER A 148 4.69 -4.94 -8.58
CA SER A 148 5.34 -5.28 -7.31
C SER A 148 4.93 -6.67 -6.88
N LEU A 149 5.86 -7.39 -6.26
CA LEU A 149 5.65 -8.69 -5.63
C LEU A 149 6.10 -8.58 -4.19
N ALA A 150 5.30 -9.08 -3.25
CA ALA A 150 5.66 -9.02 -1.84
C ALA A 150 5.09 -10.21 -1.07
N ASN A 151 5.82 -10.63 -0.06
CA ASN A 151 5.29 -11.45 1.00
C ASN A 151 4.83 -10.57 2.17
N ARG A 152 3.73 -10.96 2.81
CA ARG A 152 3.05 -10.21 3.86
C ARG A 152 2.79 -11.11 5.04
N TRP A 153 3.21 -10.66 6.21
CA TRP A 153 3.00 -11.37 7.47
C TRP A 153 2.00 -10.59 8.32
N HIS A 154 0.86 -11.19 8.59
CA HIS A 154 -0.23 -10.61 9.37
C HIS A 154 -0.28 -11.27 10.73
N SER A 155 -0.03 -10.50 11.78
CA SER A 155 -0.02 -10.97 13.16
C SER A 155 -1.20 -10.38 13.92
N ALA A 156 -2.06 -11.24 14.45
CA ALA A 156 -3.18 -10.87 15.30
C ALA A 156 -3.39 -11.95 16.38
N SER A 157 -3.67 -11.55 17.61
CA SER A 157 -3.99 -12.46 18.73
C SER A 157 -2.98 -13.61 18.92
N GLY A 158 -1.69 -13.33 18.70
CA GLY A 158 -0.63 -14.33 18.88
C GLY A 158 -0.42 -15.30 17.71
N SER A 159 -1.22 -15.19 16.64
CA SER A 159 -1.06 -15.97 15.42
C SER A 159 -0.48 -15.10 14.29
N THR A 160 0.35 -15.68 13.43
CA THR A 160 0.91 -15.01 12.26
C THR A 160 0.62 -15.86 11.02
N ASN A 161 0.02 -15.23 10.01
CA ASN A 161 -0.19 -15.80 8.68
C ASN A 161 0.73 -15.12 7.67
N SER A 162 1.21 -15.88 6.71
CA SER A 162 2.06 -15.39 5.63
C SER A 162 1.36 -15.55 4.29
N ASN A 163 1.21 -14.46 3.57
CA ASN A 163 0.49 -14.41 2.29
C ASN A 163 1.38 -13.80 1.22
N PHE A 164 1.29 -14.35 0.02
CA PHE A 164 1.91 -13.75 -1.16
C PHE A 164 0.93 -12.81 -1.84
N GLY A 165 1.43 -11.66 -2.27
CA GLY A 165 0.65 -10.68 -3.01
C GLY A 165 1.43 -10.07 -4.17
N TRP A 166 0.66 -9.51 -5.10
CA TRP A 166 1.19 -8.74 -6.22
C TRP A 166 0.35 -7.49 -6.44
N THR A 167 0.99 -6.47 -6.98
CA THR A 167 0.36 -5.20 -7.32
C THR A 167 0.76 -4.81 -8.72
N ILE A 168 -0.18 -4.33 -9.52
CA ILE A 168 0.06 -3.63 -10.78
C ILE A 168 -0.49 -2.22 -10.66
N GLY A 169 0.26 -1.24 -11.12
CA GLY A 169 -0.17 0.16 -11.03
C GLY A 169 0.53 1.07 -12.01
N ALA A 170 0.18 2.35 -11.92
CA ALA A 170 0.83 3.40 -12.68
C ALA A 170 0.85 4.72 -11.89
N ASN A 171 1.97 5.42 -11.95
CA ASN A 171 2.14 6.77 -11.45
C ASN A 171 2.18 7.75 -12.62
N LEU A 172 1.39 8.80 -12.55
CA LEU A 172 1.31 9.91 -13.51
C LEU A 172 1.84 11.16 -12.85
N GLY A 173 2.76 11.86 -13.49
CA GLY A 173 3.28 13.14 -13.01
C GLY A 173 3.01 14.26 -14.01
N PHE A 174 2.59 15.41 -13.53
CA PHE A 174 2.30 16.61 -14.32
C PHE A 174 3.21 17.75 -13.88
N GLY A 175 4.04 18.26 -14.79
CA GLY A 175 4.94 19.39 -14.51
C GLY A 175 5.95 19.14 -13.36
N GLY A 176 6.07 17.90 -12.87
CA GLY A 176 6.96 17.54 -11.79
C GLY A 176 6.52 17.98 -10.38
N VAL A 177 5.32 18.54 -10.24
CA VAL A 177 4.78 19.02 -8.95
C VAL A 177 3.53 18.25 -8.54
N MET A 178 2.65 17.94 -9.47
CA MET A 178 1.40 17.23 -9.21
C MET A 178 1.41 15.88 -9.91
N GLY A 179 0.57 14.98 -9.44
CA GLY A 179 0.32 13.73 -10.13
C GLY A 179 -0.87 12.96 -9.60
N ALA A 180 -1.12 11.85 -10.27
CA ALA A 180 -2.13 10.88 -9.91
C ALA A 180 -1.51 9.49 -9.92
N HIS A 181 -2.14 8.55 -9.24
CA HIS A 181 -1.72 7.16 -9.27
C HIS A 181 -2.93 6.24 -9.19
N ILE A 182 -2.78 5.07 -9.76
CA ILE A 182 -3.76 3.99 -9.73
C ILE A 182 -3.02 2.68 -9.50
N ALA A 183 -3.62 1.77 -8.74
CA ALA A 183 -3.10 0.43 -8.56
C ALA A 183 -4.21 -0.57 -8.30
N TYR A 184 -4.00 -1.80 -8.73
CA TYR A 184 -4.73 -2.97 -8.31
C TYR A 184 -3.79 -3.89 -7.56
N ASP A 185 -4.18 -4.24 -6.35
CA ASP A 185 -3.46 -5.12 -5.45
C ASP A 185 -4.23 -6.42 -5.28
N SER A 186 -3.51 -7.53 -5.24
CA SER A 186 -4.08 -8.86 -5.06
C SER A 186 -3.25 -9.65 -4.07
N GLU A 187 -3.91 -10.33 -3.15
CA GLU A 187 -3.29 -11.14 -2.10
C GLU A 187 -4.00 -12.48 -1.95
N SER A 188 -3.23 -13.56 -1.87
CA SER A 188 -3.75 -14.90 -1.60
C SER A 188 -4.09 -15.01 -0.11
N LEU A 189 -5.37 -15.21 0.21
CA LEU A 189 -5.89 -15.27 1.57
C LEU A 189 -5.93 -16.69 2.17
N GLY A 190 -5.38 -17.66 1.47
CA GLY A 190 -5.53 -19.08 1.80
C GLY A 190 -6.92 -19.61 1.41
N SER A 191 -7.17 -20.90 1.65
CA SER A 191 -8.45 -21.58 1.33
C SER A 191 -9.03 -21.27 -0.07
N GLY A 192 -8.21 -20.84 -1.03
CA GLY A 192 -8.64 -20.53 -2.39
C GLY A 192 -9.23 -19.14 -2.60
N SER A 193 -9.34 -18.31 -1.57
CA SER A 193 -9.81 -16.93 -1.68
C SER A 193 -8.68 -15.98 -2.09
N THR A 194 -9.05 -14.94 -2.83
CA THR A 194 -8.10 -13.90 -3.28
C THR A 194 -8.66 -12.52 -2.95
N GLY A 195 -8.00 -11.84 -2.05
CA GLY A 195 -8.30 -10.46 -1.72
C GLY A 195 -7.82 -9.52 -2.83
N GLY A 196 -8.66 -8.60 -3.26
CA GLY A 196 -8.32 -7.60 -4.28
C GLY A 196 -8.69 -6.19 -3.83
N ILE A 197 -7.84 -5.21 -4.11
CA ILE A 197 -8.08 -3.80 -3.79
C ILE A 197 -7.73 -2.96 -5.01
N LEU A 198 -8.71 -2.23 -5.53
CA LEU A 198 -8.46 -1.16 -6.50
C LEU A 198 -8.25 0.14 -5.74
N GLY A 199 -7.19 0.86 -6.04
CA GLY A 199 -6.91 2.17 -5.45
C GLY A 199 -6.61 3.23 -6.47
N VAL A 200 -6.95 4.46 -6.14
CA VAL A 200 -6.60 5.67 -6.90
C VAL A 200 -6.18 6.76 -5.92
N GLY A 201 -5.35 7.69 -6.37
CA GLY A 201 -4.99 8.82 -5.53
C GLY A 201 -4.34 9.94 -6.32
N LEU A 202 -4.15 11.06 -5.61
CA LEU A 202 -3.48 12.25 -6.10
C LEU A 202 -2.28 12.55 -5.21
N HIS A 203 -1.27 13.19 -5.78
CA HIS A 203 -0.10 13.60 -5.01
C HIS A 203 0.45 14.96 -5.42
N LEU A 204 1.08 15.62 -4.46
CA LEU A 204 1.87 16.82 -4.63
C LEU A 204 3.31 16.52 -4.26
N SER A 205 4.25 16.84 -5.14
CA SER A 205 5.67 16.61 -4.96
C SER A 205 6.43 17.93 -4.87
N LEU A 206 7.13 18.13 -3.77
CA LEU A 206 7.98 19.28 -3.54
C LEU A 206 9.43 18.85 -3.69
N LYS A 207 10.11 19.39 -4.68
CA LYS A 207 11.56 19.21 -4.82
C LYS A 207 12.25 20.02 -3.72
N VAL A 208 12.82 19.35 -2.75
CA VAL A 208 13.69 19.99 -1.76
C VAL A 208 15.11 19.94 -2.33
N PRO A 209 15.77 21.07 -2.59
CA PRO A 209 17.18 21.07 -2.92
C PRO A 209 17.93 20.58 -1.66
N LEU A 210 18.24 19.29 -1.62
CA LEU A 210 19.18 18.75 -0.64
C LEU A 210 20.55 19.26 -1.10
N GLY A 211 21.01 20.35 -0.49
CA GLY A 211 22.36 20.87 -0.71
C GLY A 211 23.37 19.79 -0.28
N MET A 212 23.93 19.10 -1.25
CA MET A 212 25.16 18.32 -1.13
C MET A 212 26.25 19.06 -1.91
#